data_35f3ad5992df8c1af84fa0695f611e8b
#
_entry.id   35f3ad5992df8c1af84fa0695f611e8b
#
_cell.length_a   1.000
_cell.length_b   1.000
_cell.length_c   1.000
_cell.angle_alpha   90.00
_cell.angle_beta   90.00
_cell.angle_gamma   90.00
#
_symmetry.space_group_name_H-M   'P 1'
#
loop_
_entity.id
_entity.type
_entity.pdbx_description
1 polymer ?
#
loop_
_entity_poly.entity_id
_entity_poly.type
_entity_poly.pdbx_seq_one_letter_code
_entity_poly.pdbx_strand_id
1 'polypeptide(L)'
;MAGASMKDIKTRIRSVESTRQLTHAMQLVAASRIRRAREKRDASRPFFAAAKETLDTLARYAPPGTKSAFLQDEKEGKTLLIVIAGDRGLAGGYNSGVLRLTAEQMRSGACVCLPVGRKAMESLAASGAEIADDAFARVEAFDTGAAERAAELAIAGYRDGRWTRVELVHTKFRSMLSQEPAVTRLLPLEKGTEPAPKEQMVFEPAPEGIFDAAVKTALTGMLYAAAREAFLCETAARRMAMDSATRNAGQMIDRLKLQYNRARQGAITQELTEIVAGAENQEG
;
A
#
# COMPACT_ATOMS: atom_id res chain seq x y z
N MET A 1 -10.72 42.85 9.05
CA MET A 1 -9.63 41.88 8.92
C MET A 1 -8.48 42.59 8.25
N ALA A 2 -7.33 42.71 8.93
CA ALA A 2 -6.13 43.37 8.38
C ALA A 2 -5.68 42.62 7.14
N GLY A 3 -5.63 43.29 5.98
CA GLY A 3 -5.20 42.68 4.72
C GLY A 3 -3.76 42.15 4.84
N ALA A 4 -3.48 40.95 4.33
CA ALA A 4 -2.13 40.43 4.31
C ALA A 4 -1.20 41.38 3.58
N SER A 5 -0.09 41.73 4.23
CA SER A 5 0.94 42.66 3.69
C SER A 5 1.44 42.12 2.34
N MET A 6 1.76 43.01 1.40
CA MET A 6 2.41 42.60 0.11
C MET A 6 3.64 41.71 0.33
N LYS A 7 4.40 41.96 1.39
CA LYS A 7 5.57 41.18 1.80
C LYS A 7 5.16 39.75 2.15
N ASP A 8 4.05 39.55 2.89
CA ASP A 8 3.55 38.25 3.29
C ASP A 8 3.06 37.44 2.07
N ILE A 9 2.33 38.11 1.16
CA ILE A 9 1.87 37.48 -0.08
C ILE A 9 3.07 37.03 -0.92
N LYS A 10 4.09 37.84 -1.08
CA LYS A 10 5.32 37.52 -1.82
C LYS A 10 6.08 36.35 -1.18
N THR A 11 6.18 36.31 0.15
CA THR A 11 6.78 35.17 0.88
C THR A 11 6.00 33.89 0.65
N ARG A 12 4.68 33.99 0.70
CA ARG A 12 3.80 32.82 0.44
C ARG A 12 3.91 32.31 -0.99
N ILE A 13 4.01 33.19 -2.00
CA ILE A 13 4.28 32.80 -3.39
C ILE A 13 5.56 31.97 -3.48
N ARG A 14 6.67 32.44 -2.90
CA ARG A 14 7.95 31.72 -2.92
C ARG A 14 7.86 30.34 -2.27
N SER A 15 7.18 30.25 -1.11
CA SER A 15 6.98 28.97 -0.42
C SER A 15 6.20 27.96 -1.27
N VAL A 16 5.12 28.41 -1.92
CA VAL A 16 4.31 27.54 -2.80
C VAL A 16 5.06 27.16 -4.09
N GLU A 17 5.88 28.07 -4.63
CA GLU A 17 6.76 27.77 -5.76
C GLU A 17 7.77 26.68 -5.41
N SER A 18 8.41 26.75 -4.25
CA SER A 18 9.31 25.68 -3.75
C SER A 18 8.58 24.36 -3.58
N THR A 19 7.37 24.38 -3.00
CA THR A 19 6.53 23.17 -2.84
C THR A 19 6.19 22.57 -4.21
N ARG A 20 5.83 23.38 -5.21
CA ARG A 20 5.55 22.95 -6.58
C ARG A 20 6.75 22.27 -7.22
N GLN A 21 7.94 22.85 -7.06
CA GLN A 21 9.18 22.25 -7.60
C GLN A 21 9.47 20.89 -6.95
N LEU A 22 9.31 20.79 -5.62
CA LEU A 22 9.51 19.56 -4.87
C LEU A 22 8.53 18.47 -5.31
N THR A 23 7.23 18.77 -5.39
CA THR A 23 6.21 17.81 -5.80
C THR A 23 6.40 17.36 -7.24
N HIS A 24 6.79 18.25 -8.13
CA HIS A 24 7.13 17.92 -9.52
C HIS A 24 8.35 16.98 -9.61
N ALA A 25 9.41 17.25 -8.87
CA ALA A 25 10.58 16.35 -8.80
C ALA A 25 10.19 14.96 -8.27
N MET A 26 9.37 14.90 -7.20
CA MET A 26 8.88 13.62 -6.65
C MET A 26 7.99 12.86 -7.64
N GLN A 27 7.18 13.55 -8.44
CA GLN A 27 6.37 12.97 -9.52
C GLN A 27 7.27 12.30 -10.57
N LEU A 28 8.35 12.96 -11.00
CA LEU A 28 9.31 12.41 -11.98
C LEU A 28 10.05 11.18 -11.45
N VAL A 29 10.50 11.24 -10.18
CA VAL A 29 11.14 10.08 -9.52
C VAL A 29 10.17 8.90 -9.43
N ALA A 30 8.91 9.14 -9.04
CA ALA A 30 7.90 8.10 -9.00
C ALA A 30 7.64 7.51 -10.40
N ALA A 31 7.55 8.35 -11.44
CA ALA A 31 7.38 7.91 -12.83
C ALA A 31 8.51 6.98 -13.31
N SER A 32 9.75 7.32 -12.98
CA SER A 32 10.92 6.47 -13.29
C SER A 32 10.88 5.11 -12.60
N ARG A 33 10.44 5.09 -11.33
CA ARG A 33 10.34 3.84 -10.54
C ARG A 33 9.22 2.91 -10.99
N ILE A 34 8.10 3.45 -11.51
CA ILE A 34 6.96 2.66 -11.97
C ILE A 34 7.36 1.63 -13.03
N ARG A 35 8.17 2.03 -14.02
CA ARG A 35 8.61 1.13 -15.08
C ARG A 35 9.31 -0.10 -14.51
N ARG A 36 10.31 0.11 -13.65
CA ARG A 36 11.06 -0.97 -13.00
C ARG A 36 10.19 -1.83 -12.08
N ALA A 37 9.25 -1.21 -11.35
CA ALA A 37 8.32 -1.92 -10.50
C ALA A 37 7.40 -2.83 -11.31
N ARG A 38 6.90 -2.35 -12.47
CA ARG A 38 6.09 -3.12 -13.40
C ARG A 38 6.85 -4.29 -13.98
N GLU A 39 8.07 -4.06 -14.48
CA GLU A 39 8.94 -5.12 -15.01
C GLU A 39 9.17 -6.24 -14.00
N LYS A 40 9.50 -5.90 -12.76
CA LYS A 40 9.68 -6.88 -11.67
C LYS A 40 8.41 -7.66 -11.34
N ARG A 41 7.25 -6.99 -11.27
CA ARG A 41 5.95 -7.65 -11.05
C ARG A 41 5.62 -8.59 -12.19
N ASP A 42 5.76 -8.13 -13.43
CA ASP A 42 5.38 -8.91 -14.62
C ASP A 42 6.30 -10.12 -14.81
N ALA A 43 7.59 -10.01 -14.47
CA ALA A 43 8.53 -11.12 -14.50
C ALA A 43 8.22 -12.20 -13.44
N SER A 44 7.68 -11.83 -12.29
CA SER A 44 7.36 -12.79 -11.21
C SER A 44 5.99 -13.46 -11.38
N ARG A 45 5.04 -12.80 -12.04
CA ARG A 45 3.63 -13.21 -12.13
C ARG A 45 3.42 -14.63 -12.72
N PRO A 46 4.09 -15.06 -13.81
CA PRO A 46 3.86 -16.40 -14.38
C PRO A 46 4.19 -17.53 -13.40
N PHE A 47 5.32 -17.40 -12.67
CA PHE A 47 5.72 -18.39 -11.69
C PHE A 47 4.68 -18.55 -10.56
N PHE A 48 4.16 -17.44 -10.05
CA PHE A 48 3.20 -17.48 -8.95
C PHE A 48 1.81 -17.89 -9.40
N ALA A 49 1.42 -17.58 -10.63
CA ALA A 49 0.20 -18.09 -11.21
C ALA A 49 0.27 -19.64 -11.32
N ALA A 50 1.39 -20.17 -11.83
CA ALA A 50 1.60 -21.61 -11.92
C ALA A 50 1.67 -22.29 -10.54
N ALA A 51 2.34 -21.69 -9.55
CA ALA A 51 2.41 -22.23 -8.20
C ALA A 51 1.02 -22.29 -7.54
N LYS A 52 0.21 -21.25 -7.71
CA LYS A 52 -1.17 -21.24 -7.21
C LYS A 52 -2.04 -22.29 -7.93
N GLU A 53 -1.97 -22.35 -9.25
CA GLU A 53 -2.70 -23.33 -10.05
C GLU A 53 -2.32 -24.77 -9.67
N THR A 54 -1.04 -25.04 -9.44
CA THR A 54 -0.56 -26.33 -8.94
C THR A 54 -1.18 -26.64 -7.58
N LEU A 55 -1.18 -25.68 -6.65
CA LEU A 55 -1.78 -25.88 -5.34
C LEU A 55 -3.29 -26.11 -5.40
N ASP A 56 -4.02 -25.35 -6.20
CA ASP A 56 -5.45 -25.52 -6.43
C ASP A 56 -5.74 -26.89 -7.06
N THR A 57 -4.88 -27.35 -7.99
CA THR A 57 -4.98 -28.68 -8.61
C THR A 57 -4.74 -29.78 -7.58
N LEU A 58 -3.68 -29.69 -6.79
CA LEU A 58 -3.40 -30.66 -5.73
C LEU A 58 -4.56 -30.75 -4.73
N ALA A 59 -5.13 -29.61 -4.31
CA ALA A 59 -6.27 -29.58 -3.40
C ALA A 59 -7.52 -30.26 -4.00
N ARG A 60 -7.73 -30.13 -5.33
CA ARG A 60 -8.85 -30.75 -6.05
C ARG A 60 -8.70 -32.26 -6.21
N TYR A 61 -7.48 -32.75 -6.43
CA TYR A 61 -7.18 -34.19 -6.63
C TYR A 61 -6.79 -34.89 -5.33
N ALA A 62 -6.80 -34.21 -4.18
CA ALA A 62 -6.46 -34.82 -2.89
C ALA A 62 -7.34 -36.07 -2.65
N PRO A 63 -6.75 -37.25 -2.37
CA PRO A 63 -7.52 -38.41 -2.02
C PRO A 63 -8.42 -38.17 -0.80
N PRO A 64 -9.63 -38.79 -0.77
CA PRO A 64 -10.47 -38.72 0.43
C PRO A 64 -9.70 -39.22 1.65
N GLY A 65 -9.70 -38.44 2.73
CA GLY A 65 -8.96 -38.78 3.95
C GLY A 65 -7.51 -38.32 4.01
N THR A 66 -7.00 -37.56 3.01
CA THR A 66 -5.67 -36.92 3.07
C THR A 66 -5.54 -36.10 4.35
N LYS A 67 -4.58 -36.47 5.19
CA LYS A 67 -4.31 -35.82 6.49
C LYS A 67 -3.40 -34.61 6.32
N SER A 68 -3.80 -33.63 5.50
CA SER A 68 -3.07 -32.36 5.42
C SER A 68 -3.69 -31.34 6.38
N ALA A 69 -2.85 -30.70 7.18
CA ALA A 69 -3.28 -29.61 8.07
C ALA A 69 -3.94 -28.47 7.28
N PHE A 70 -3.57 -28.27 6.02
CA PHE A 70 -3.99 -27.16 5.17
C PHE A 70 -5.35 -27.37 4.48
N LEU A 71 -5.87 -28.60 4.46
CA LEU A 71 -7.16 -28.98 3.86
C LEU A 71 -8.29 -29.15 4.89
N GLN A 72 -7.99 -28.91 6.16
CA GLN A 72 -9.00 -29.04 7.23
C GLN A 72 -10.04 -27.94 7.13
N ASP A 73 -11.23 -28.23 7.67
CA ASP A 73 -12.26 -27.23 7.84
C ASP A 73 -11.79 -26.17 8.82
N GLU A 74 -12.31 -24.97 8.65
CA GLU A 74 -11.97 -23.83 9.46
C GLU A 74 -12.31 -24.07 10.94
N LYS A 75 -11.35 -23.80 11.82
CA LYS A 75 -11.50 -23.89 13.27
C LYS A 75 -11.64 -22.49 13.87
N GLU A 76 -12.35 -22.38 14.98
CA GLU A 76 -12.32 -21.16 15.77
C GLU A 76 -10.91 -20.92 16.33
N GLY A 77 -10.44 -19.67 16.28
CA GLY A 77 -9.13 -19.31 16.78
C GLY A 77 -8.64 -17.96 16.26
N LYS A 78 -7.38 -17.64 16.57
CA LYS A 78 -6.75 -16.40 16.10
C LYS A 78 -6.48 -16.46 14.59
N THR A 79 -6.58 -15.31 13.93
CA THR A 79 -6.17 -15.12 12.53
C THR A 79 -4.80 -14.47 12.48
N LEU A 80 -3.86 -15.01 11.69
CA LEU A 80 -2.66 -14.28 11.30
C LEU A 80 -3.00 -13.35 10.14
N LEU A 81 -2.90 -12.03 10.37
CA LEU A 81 -3.05 -11.01 9.34
C LEU A 81 -1.66 -10.58 8.84
N ILE A 82 -1.29 -10.98 7.63
CA ILE A 82 -0.09 -10.47 6.95
C ILE A 82 -0.48 -9.17 6.26
N VAL A 83 0.06 -8.04 6.71
CA VAL A 83 -0.37 -6.71 6.28
C VAL A 83 0.73 -6.07 5.46
N ILE A 84 0.51 -5.87 4.15
CA ILE A 84 1.46 -5.23 3.26
C ILE A 84 1.03 -3.78 3.01
N ALA A 85 1.76 -2.81 3.59
CA ALA A 85 1.59 -1.38 3.31
C ALA A 85 2.92 -0.77 2.82
N GLY A 86 2.88 0.49 2.43
CA GLY A 86 4.05 1.16 1.85
C GLY A 86 5.14 1.50 2.87
N ASP A 87 6.32 1.85 2.35
CA ASP A 87 7.44 2.29 3.16
C ASP A 87 7.42 3.79 3.43
N ARG A 88 6.74 4.58 2.60
CA ARG A 88 6.79 6.05 2.63
C ARG A 88 5.39 6.66 2.57
N GLY A 89 5.29 7.91 3.04
CA GLY A 89 4.10 8.74 2.89
C GLY A 89 3.97 9.40 1.51
N LEU A 90 3.09 10.39 1.43
CA LEU A 90 2.82 11.20 0.23
C LEU A 90 2.33 10.36 -0.98
N ALA A 91 1.67 9.26 -0.71
CA ALA A 91 1.07 8.35 -1.70
C ALA A 91 -0.48 8.44 -1.70
N GLY A 92 -1.03 9.62 -1.43
CA GLY A 92 -2.48 9.81 -1.33
C GLY A 92 -3.11 8.90 -0.28
N GLY A 93 -4.21 8.25 -0.62
CA GLY A 93 -4.95 7.34 0.25
C GLY A 93 -4.43 5.89 0.29
N TYR A 94 -3.30 5.58 -0.35
CA TYR A 94 -2.80 4.21 -0.49
C TYR A 94 -2.64 3.49 0.88
N ASN A 95 -1.84 4.05 1.77
CA ASN A 95 -1.60 3.44 3.08
C ASN A 95 -2.86 3.42 3.95
N SER A 96 -3.61 4.51 3.99
CA SER A 96 -4.84 4.60 4.79
C SER A 96 -5.91 3.61 4.33
N GLY A 97 -5.98 3.28 3.05
CA GLY A 97 -6.88 2.27 2.51
C GLY A 97 -6.60 0.88 3.06
N VAL A 98 -5.34 0.43 3.01
CA VAL A 98 -4.91 -0.87 3.55
C VAL A 98 -5.09 -0.92 5.06
N LEU A 99 -4.64 0.11 5.79
CA LEU A 99 -4.69 0.14 7.25
C LEU A 99 -6.12 0.19 7.79
N ARG A 100 -7.05 0.87 7.08
CA ARG A 100 -8.47 0.84 7.41
C ARG A 100 -9.03 -0.58 7.28
N LEU A 101 -8.75 -1.26 6.16
CA LEU A 101 -9.20 -2.64 5.95
C LEU A 101 -8.60 -3.58 7.00
N THR A 102 -7.34 -3.40 7.38
CA THR A 102 -6.70 -4.13 8.48
C THR A 102 -7.44 -3.91 9.80
N ALA A 103 -7.77 -2.67 10.14
CA ALA A 103 -8.51 -2.36 11.36
C ALA A 103 -9.94 -2.95 11.35
N GLU A 104 -10.57 -3.08 10.20
CA GLU A 104 -11.85 -3.77 10.04
C GLU A 104 -11.71 -5.27 10.35
N GLN A 105 -10.66 -5.93 9.81
CA GLN A 105 -10.37 -7.33 10.10
C GLN A 105 -10.05 -7.56 11.58
N MET A 106 -9.26 -6.70 12.20
CA MET A 106 -8.93 -6.81 13.63
C MET A 106 -10.16 -6.68 14.55
N ARG A 107 -11.18 -5.94 14.11
CA ARG A 107 -12.45 -5.83 14.87
C ARG A 107 -13.34 -7.05 14.73
N SER A 108 -13.19 -7.84 13.66
CA SER A 108 -14.03 -9.02 13.40
C SER A 108 -13.61 -10.25 14.20
N GLY A 109 -12.43 -10.27 14.81
CA GLY A 109 -11.96 -11.42 15.60
C GLY A 109 -10.56 -11.23 16.18
N ALA A 110 -10.12 -12.20 16.97
CA ALA A 110 -8.77 -12.20 17.55
C ALA A 110 -7.71 -12.37 16.46
N CYS A 111 -6.77 -11.43 16.37
CA CYS A 111 -5.76 -11.40 15.33
C CYS A 111 -4.35 -11.24 15.91
N VAL A 112 -3.39 -11.88 15.22
CA VAL A 112 -1.96 -11.60 15.33
C VAL A 112 -1.52 -11.00 14.01
N CYS A 113 -0.70 -9.97 14.01
CA CYS A 113 -0.32 -9.24 12.81
C CYS A 113 1.13 -9.52 12.41
N LEU A 114 1.38 -9.71 11.12
CA LEU A 114 2.71 -9.75 10.53
C LEU A 114 2.86 -8.57 9.56
N PRO A 115 3.46 -7.45 10.00
CA PRO A 115 3.62 -6.27 9.16
C PRO A 115 4.71 -6.45 8.12
N VAL A 116 4.41 -6.07 6.87
CA VAL A 116 5.36 -5.94 5.77
C VAL A 116 5.32 -4.50 5.28
N GLY A 117 6.43 -3.79 5.49
CA GLY A 117 6.56 -2.37 5.20
C GLY A 117 6.41 -1.47 6.42
N ARG A 118 7.13 -0.32 6.36
CA ARG A 118 7.25 0.59 7.50
C ARG A 118 5.92 1.16 7.97
N LYS A 119 5.01 1.49 7.04
CA LYS A 119 3.70 2.06 7.41
C LYS A 119 2.77 1.04 8.06
N ALA A 120 2.88 -0.24 7.70
CA ALA A 120 2.19 -1.31 8.41
C ALA A 120 2.72 -1.44 9.85
N MET A 121 4.04 -1.53 10.01
CA MET A 121 4.69 -1.64 11.31
C MET A 121 4.33 -0.47 12.24
N GLU A 122 4.53 0.78 11.78
CA GLU A 122 4.25 1.98 12.57
C GLU A 122 2.78 2.02 13.05
N SER A 123 1.84 1.70 12.14
CA SER A 123 0.40 1.75 12.46
C SER A 123 -0.04 0.64 13.40
N LEU A 124 0.43 -0.59 13.18
CA LEU A 124 0.06 -1.73 14.03
C LEU A 124 0.66 -1.61 15.42
N ALA A 125 1.92 -1.17 15.54
CA ALA A 125 2.55 -0.89 16.83
C ALA A 125 1.79 0.21 17.60
N ALA A 126 1.40 1.29 16.91
CA ALA A 126 0.63 2.38 17.51
C ALA A 126 -0.78 1.96 17.96
N SER A 127 -1.38 0.95 17.33
CA SER A 127 -2.69 0.40 17.71
C SER A 127 -2.63 -0.62 18.85
N GLY A 128 -1.44 -1.00 19.32
CA GLY A 128 -1.25 -2.06 20.33
C GLY A 128 -1.55 -3.46 19.79
N ALA A 129 -1.48 -3.70 18.49
CA ALA A 129 -1.69 -5.01 17.89
C ALA A 129 -0.63 -6.02 18.35
N GLU A 130 -1.03 -7.28 18.56
CA GLU A 130 -0.10 -8.38 18.77
C GLU A 130 0.68 -8.62 17.47
N ILE A 131 2.02 -8.46 17.50
CA ILE A 131 2.90 -8.60 16.34
C ILE A 131 3.65 -9.93 16.41
N ALA A 132 3.55 -10.74 15.34
CA ALA A 132 4.18 -12.05 15.26
C ALA A 132 5.70 -11.94 15.02
N ASP A 133 6.13 -10.99 14.18
CA ASP A 133 7.52 -10.71 13.85
C ASP A 133 7.63 -9.29 13.26
N ASP A 134 8.73 -8.60 13.49
CA ASP A 134 9.01 -7.23 13.02
C ASP A 134 10.12 -7.14 11.96
N ALA A 135 10.65 -8.29 11.51
CA ALA A 135 11.78 -8.37 10.59
C ALA A 135 11.50 -7.81 9.17
N PHE A 136 10.22 -7.61 8.79
CA PHE A 136 9.83 -7.27 7.42
C PHE A 136 9.49 -5.78 7.24
N ALA A 137 10.23 -4.90 7.90
CA ALA A 137 9.93 -3.47 7.99
C ALA A 137 10.03 -2.69 6.66
N ARG A 138 10.40 -3.30 5.51
CA ARG A 138 10.55 -2.61 4.22
C ARG A 138 10.04 -3.44 3.05
N VAL A 139 8.99 -2.96 2.38
CA VAL A 139 8.42 -3.61 1.16
C VAL A 139 9.43 -3.63 0.00
N GLU A 140 10.21 -2.57 -0.18
CA GLU A 140 11.22 -2.50 -1.24
C GLU A 140 12.29 -3.58 -1.08
N ALA A 141 12.65 -3.94 0.16
CA ALA A 141 13.62 -4.96 0.52
C ALA A 141 13.02 -6.37 0.71
N PHE A 142 11.71 -6.52 0.57
CA PHE A 142 11.02 -7.81 0.73
C PHE A 142 11.27 -8.67 -0.51
N ASP A 143 12.41 -9.37 -0.52
CA ASP A 143 12.83 -10.29 -1.58
C ASP A 143 12.23 -11.69 -1.42
N THR A 144 12.65 -12.64 -2.26
CA THR A 144 12.17 -14.04 -2.21
C THR A 144 12.53 -14.71 -0.88
N GLY A 145 13.73 -14.43 -0.33
CA GLY A 145 14.13 -14.99 0.95
C GLY A 145 13.32 -14.45 2.12
N ALA A 146 12.97 -13.16 2.10
CA ALA A 146 12.07 -12.59 3.10
C ALA A 146 10.66 -13.17 2.99
N ALA A 147 10.16 -13.37 1.75
CA ALA A 147 8.88 -14.01 1.50
C ALA A 147 8.85 -15.46 1.97
N GLU A 148 9.95 -16.20 1.79
CA GLU A 148 10.08 -17.57 2.28
C GLU A 148 10.03 -17.62 3.81
N ARG A 149 10.79 -16.77 4.51
CA ARG A 149 10.75 -16.71 5.98
C ARG A 149 9.36 -16.34 6.51
N ALA A 150 8.68 -15.39 5.86
CA ALA A 150 7.32 -15.01 6.24
C ALA A 150 6.32 -16.17 6.01
N ALA A 151 6.47 -16.92 4.92
CA ALA A 151 5.66 -18.10 4.63
C ALA A 151 5.93 -19.21 5.65
N GLU A 152 7.19 -19.49 5.99
CA GLU A 152 7.57 -20.46 7.01
C GLU A 152 6.98 -20.13 8.38
N LEU A 153 7.07 -18.85 8.80
CA LEU A 153 6.46 -18.39 10.05
C LEU A 153 4.93 -18.62 10.05
N ALA A 154 4.27 -18.26 8.95
CA ALA A 154 2.83 -18.42 8.80
C ALA A 154 2.42 -19.91 8.85
N ILE A 155 3.15 -20.78 8.15
CA ILE A 155 2.90 -22.22 8.10
C ILE A 155 3.19 -22.88 9.45
N ALA A 156 4.31 -22.57 10.09
CA ALA A 156 4.67 -23.13 11.39
C ALA A 156 3.62 -22.81 12.46
N GLY A 157 3.22 -21.55 12.59
CA GLY A 157 2.22 -21.19 13.57
C GLY A 157 0.81 -21.72 13.25
N TYR A 158 0.49 -21.93 11.96
CA TYR A 158 -0.75 -22.59 11.57
C TYR A 158 -0.75 -24.06 11.98
N ARG A 159 0.36 -24.79 11.78
CA ARG A 159 0.52 -26.19 12.22
C ARG A 159 0.51 -26.33 13.73
N ASP A 160 1.15 -25.41 14.45
CA ASP A 160 1.21 -25.39 15.91
C ASP A 160 -0.12 -24.98 16.56
N GLY A 161 -1.11 -24.54 15.76
CA GLY A 161 -2.40 -24.07 16.26
C GLY A 161 -2.34 -22.68 16.92
N ARG A 162 -1.24 -21.92 16.72
CA ARG A 162 -1.14 -20.52 17.19
C ARG A 162 -2.17 -19.61 16.52
N TRP A 163 -2.48 -19.91 15.25
CA TRP A 163 -3.59 -19.34 14.51
C TRP A 163 -4.25 -20.40 13.64
N THR A 164 -5.53 -20.23 13.38
CA THR A 164 -6.36 -21.18 12.61
C THR A 164 -6.68 -20.68 11.21
N ARG A 165 -6.30 -19.43 10.92
CA ARG A 165 -6.46 -18.79 9.62
C ARG A 165 -5.25 -17.91 9.33
N VAL A 166 -4.89 -17.82 8.05
CA VAL A 166 -3.87 -16.89 7.55
C VAL A 166 -4.49 -16.08 6.43
N GLU A 167 -4.48 -14.77 6.59
CA GLU A 167 -5.03 -13.82 5.62
C GLU A 167 -3.98 -12.77 5.25
N LEU A 168 -4.00 -12.37 3.98
CA LEU A 168 -3.13 -11.36 3.42
C LEU A 168 -3.95 -10.11 3.12
N VAL A 169 -3.64 -9.02 3.82
CA VAL A 169 -4.20 -7.68 3.57
C VAL A 169 -3.21 -6.91 2.70
N HIS A 170 -3.59 -6.66 1.47
CA HIS A 170 -2.72 -6.04 0.47
C HIS A 170 -3.49 -5.13 -0.49
N THR A 171 -2.83 -4.57 -1.49
CA THR A 171 -3.47 -3.75 -2.53
C THR A 171 -3.33 -4.41 -3.88
N LYS A 172 -4.45 -4.63 -4.56
CA LYS A 172 -4.51 -5.12 -5.96
C LYS A 172 -4.36 -3.96 -6.93
N PHE A 173 -3.48 -4.11 -7.89
CA PHE A 173 -3.28 -3.14 -8.96
C PHE A 173 -4.31 -3.34 -10.07
N ARG A 174 -5.28 -2.43 -10.19
CA ARG A 174 -6.24 -2.42 -11.31
C ARG A 174 -5.75 -1.54 -12.45
N SER A 175 -5.30 -0.35 -12.12
CA SER A 175 -4.75 0.61 -13.08
C SER A 175 -3.86 1.64 -12.37
N MET A 176 -3.24 2.53 -13.13
CA MET A 176 -2.50 3.66 -12.57
C MET A 176 -3.37 4.59 -11.70
N LEU A 177 -4.66 4.63 -11.97
CA LEU A 177 -5.64 5.49 -11.28
C LEU A 177 -6.38 4.75 -10.16
N SER A 178 -6.43 3.42 -10.20
CA SER A 178 -7.21 2.60 -9.26
C SER A 178 -6.34 1.52 -8.65
N GLN A 179 -6.22 1.56 -7.32
CA GLN A 179 -5.57 0.56 -6.49
C GLN A 179 -6.57 0.18 -5.40
N GLU A 180 -6.88 -1.11 -5.29
CA GLU A 180 -7.94 -1.61 -4.42
C GLU A 180 -7.34 -2.40 -3.25
N PRO A 181 -7.50 -1.94 -1.99
CA PRO A 181 -7.22 -2.77 -0.83
C PRO A 181 -8.08 -4.03 -0.84
N ALA A 182 -7.49 -5.17 -0.54
CA ALA A 182 -8.17 -6.45 -0.54
C ALA A 182 -7.62 -7.36 0.55
N VAL A 183 -8.48 -8.27 1.01
CA VAL A 183 -8.09 -9.42 1.84
C VAL A 183 -8.07 -10.65 0.94
N THR A 184 -7.03 -11.46 1.06
CA THR A 184 -6.92 -12.74 0.38
C THR A 184 -6.63 -13.81 1.42
N ARG A 185 -7.49 -14.82 1.52
CA ARG A 185 -7.24 -15.99 2.38
C ARG A 185 -6.08 -16.81 1.79
N LEU A 186 -5.13 -17.16 2.65
CA LEU A 186 -4.01 -18.03 2.30
C LEU A 186 -4.18 -19.43 2.88
N LEU A 187 -4.63 -19.52 4.14
CA LEU A 187 -4.91 -20.78 4.85
C LEU A 187 -6.18 -20.64 5.70
N PRO A 188 -6.96 -21.73 5.88
CA PRO A 188 -6.87 -23.02 5.16
C PRO A 188 -7.08 -22.83 3.66
N LEU A 189 -6.67 -23.84 2.88
CA LEU A 189 -6.91 -23.86 1.44
C LEU A 189 -8.41 -24.01 1.19
N GLU A 190 -8.94 -23.25 0.24
CA GLU A 190 -10.33 -23.40 -0.18
C GLU A 190 -10.48 -24.75 -0.91
N LYS A 191 -11.34 -25.61 -0.39
CA LYS A 191 -11.74 -26.83 -1.12
C LYS A 191 -12.49 -26.36 -2.36
N GLY A 192 -12.03 -26.79 -3.53
CA GLY A 192 -12.71 -26.48 -4.78
C GLY A 192 -14.18 -26.89 -4.71
N THR A 193 -15.07 -25.99 -5.15
CA THR A 193 -16.53 -26.24 -5.21
C THR A 193 -16.90 -27.20 -6.35
N GLU A 194 -15.97 -27.46 -7.27
CA GLU A 194 -16.18 -28.38 -8.37
C GLU A 194 -16.09 -29.82 -7.89
N PRO A 195 -16.91 -30.74 -8.48
CA PRO A 195 -16.83 -32.14 -8.15
C PRO A 195 -15.42 -32.70 -8.44
N ALA A 196 -14.97 -33.60 -7.57
CA ALA A 196 -13.67 -34.25 -7.75
C ALA A 196 -13.55 -34.83 -9.17
N PRO A 197 -12.44 -34.62 -9.86
CA PRO A 197 -12.25 -35.19 -11.19
C PRO A 197 -12.38 -36.71 -11.17
N LYS A 198 -12.91 -37.27 -12.25
CA LYS A 198 -13.04 -38.73 -12.36
C LYS A 198 -11.68 -39.45 -12.51
N GLU A 199 -10.68 -38.71 -12.96
CA GLU A 199 -9.32 -39.18 -13.12
C GLU A 199 -8.58 -39.14 -11.77
N GLN A 200 -7.89 -40.23 -11.44
CA GLN A 200 -7.09 -40.32 -10.23
C GLN A 200 -5.68 -39.79 -10.52
N MET A 201 -5.23 -38.85 -9.69
CA MET A 201 -3.83 -38.40 -9.70
C MET A 201 -3.00 -39.32 -8.80
N VAL A 202 -1.85 -39.77 -9.29
CA VAL A 202 -0.88 -40.52 -8.48
C VAL A 202 0.02 -39.54 -7.76
N PHE A 203 0.13 -39.72 -6.45
CA PHE A 203 0.99 -38.89 -5.60
C PHE A 203 2.24 -39.70 -5.20
N GLU A 204 3.43 -39.22 -5.56
CA GLU A 204 4.71 -39.80 -5.17
C GLU A 204 5.65 -38.69 -4.64
N PRO A 205 6.16 -38.79 -3.44
CA PRO A 205 5.89 -39.77 -2.37
C PRO A 205 4.46 -39.70 -1.81
N ALA A 206 4.24 -39.62 -0.53
CA ALA A 206 2.89 -39.50 0.05
C ALA A 206 2.28 -38.10 -0.19
N PRO A 207 0.93 -37.97 -0.34
CA PRO A 207 0.26 -36.70 -0.59
C PRO A 207 0.62 -35.61 0.41
N GLU A 208 0.79 -35.94 1.69
CA GLU A 208 1.09 -34.99 2.78
C GLU A 208 2.39 -34.21 2.52
N GLY A 209 3.46 -34.88 2.13
CA GLY A 209 4.75 -34.24 1.85
C GLY A 209 4.71 -33.33 0.62
N ILE A 210 3.93 -33.72 -0.39
CA ILE A 210 3.70 -32.91 -1.60
C ILE A 210 2.95 -31.63 -1.25
N PHE A 211 1.88 -31.74 -0.44
CA PHE A 211 1.14 -30.56 0.04
C PHE A 211 2.02 -29.61 0.82
N ASP A 212 2.86 -30.11 1.70
CA ASP A 212 3.78 -29.30 2.50
C ASP A 212 4.71 -28.47 1.62
N ALA A 213 5.34 -29.07 0.63
CA ALA A 213 6.23 -28.40 -0.30
C ALA A 213 5.48 -27.41 -1.20
N ALA A 214 4.32 -27.82 -1.72
CA ALA A 214 3.49 -27.00 -2.60
C ALA A 214 2.94 -25.76 -1.86
N VAL A 215 2.42 -25.92 -0.64
CA VAL A 215 1.93 -24.83 0.19
C VAL A 215 3.04 -23.83 0.49
N LYS A 216 4.22 -24.29 0.91
CA LYS A 216 5.37 -23.41 1.16
C LYS A 216 5.73 -22.60 -0.09
N THR A 217 5.86 -23.28 -1.24
CA THR A 217 6.20 -22.62 -2.52
C THR A 217 5.14 -21.63 -2.94
N ALA A 218 3.86 -21.99 -2.86
CA ALA A 218 2.76 -21.13 -3.25
C ALA A 218 2.64 -19.90 -2.32
N LEU A 219 2.70 -20.08 -1.00
CA LEU A 219 2.65 -18.94 -0.05
C LEU A 219 3.83 -17.99 -0.26
N THR A 220 5.06 -18.53 -0.38
CA THR A 220 6.24 -17.71 -0.68
C THR A 220 6.01 -16.87 -1.94
N GLY A 221 5.50 -17.49 -2.98
CA GLY A 221 5.21 -16.84 -4.23
C GLY A 221 4.12 -15.78 -4.12
N MET A 222 3.02 -16.09 -3.45
CA MET A 222 1.91 -15.14 -3.26
C MET A 222 2.34 -13.92 -2.44
N LEU A 223 3.11 -14.11 -1.38
CA LEU A 223 3.63 -13.03 -0.54
C LEU A 223 4.60 -12.14 -1.33
N TYR A 224 5.53 -12.75 -2.06
CA TYR A 224 6.46 -11.99 -2.90
C TYR A 224 5.73 -11.20 -3.99
N ALA A 225 4.80 -11.83 -4.72
CA ALA A 225 4.02 -11.17 -5.76
C ALA A 225 3.20 -10.00 -5.20
N ALA A 226 2.55 -10.20 -4.05
CA ALA A 226 1.78 -9.16 -3.37
C ALA A 226 2.66 -7.99 -2.93
N ALA A 227 3.88 -8.24 -2.43
CA ALA A 227 4.82 -7.18 -2.09
C ALA A 227 5.29 -6.40 -3.33
N ARG A 228 5.56 -7.07 -4.46
CA ARG A 228 5.90 -6.40 -5.73
C ARG A 228 4.74 -5.58 -6.27
N GLU A 229 3.52 -6.10 -6.18
CA GLU A 229 2.31 -5.38 -6.57
C GLU A 229 2.03 -4.19 -5.65
N ALA A 230 2.19 -4.35 -4.34
CA ALA A 230 2.06 -3.28 -3.35
C ALA A 230 3.06 -2.14 -3.61
N PHE A 231 4.32 -2.46 -3.91
CA PHE A 231 5.33 -1.46 -4.27
C PHE A 231 4.97 -0.69 -5.55
N LEU A 232 4.43 -1.38 -6.55
CA LEU A 232 3.91 -0.73 -7.77
C LEU A 232 2.74 0.19 -7.45
N CYS A 233 1.77 -0.27 -6.65
CA CYS A 233 0.61 0.50 -6.22
C CYS A 233 1.01 1.75 -5.44
N GLU A 234 1.90 1.63 -4.46
CA GLU A 234 2.44 2.75 -3.68
C GLU A 234 3.09 3.80 -4.59
N THR A 235 3.89 3.35 -5.55
CA THR A 235 4.62 4.23 -6.47
C THR A 235 3.67 4.93 -7.45
N ALA A 236 2.64 4.21 -7.94
CA ALA A 236 1.60 4.77 -8.80
C ALA A 236 0.75 5.81 -8.06
N ALA A 237 0.29 5.48 -6.85
CA ALA A 237 -0.47 6.40 -6.00
C ALA A 237 0.33 7.66 -5.66
N ARG A 238 1.63 7.51 -5.36
CA ARG A 238 2.52 8.66 -5.12
C ARG A 238 2.64 9.55 -6.35
N ARG A 239 2.84 8.98 -7.53
CA ARG A 239 2.89 9.75 -8.78
C ARG A 239 1.64 10.59 -8.97
N MET A 240 0.46 9.98 -8.78
CA MET A 240 -0.83 10.67 -8.93
C MET A 240 -1.03 11.76 -7.88
N ALA A 241 -0.66 11.49 -6.62
CA ALA A 241 -0.75 12.46 -5.54
C ALA A 241 0.18 13.67 -5.78
N MET A 242 1.40 13.43 -6.25
CA MET A 242 2.36 14.48 -6.55
C MET A 242 1.96 15.31 -7.78
N ASP A 243 1.40 14.68 -8.81
CA ASP A 243 0.84 15.36 -9.98
C ASP A 243 -0.31 16.31 -9.59
N SER A 244 -1.23 15.82 -8.76
CA SER A 244 -2.33 16.64 -8.23
C SER A 244 -1.81 17.80 -7.35
N ALA A 245 -0.85 17.53 -6.46
CA ALA A 245 -0.25 18.56 -5.61
C ALA A 245 0.48 19.64 -6.43
N THR A 246 1.18 19.26 -7.50
CA THR A 246 1.87 20.18 -8.41
C THR A 246 0.89 21.10 -9.13
N ARG A 247 -0.23 20.55 -9.64
CA ARG A 247 -1.29 21.36 -10.26
C ARG A 247 -1.95 22.32 -9.27
N ASN A 248 -2.29 21.83 -8.07
CA ASN A 248 -2.91 22.64 -7.03
C ASN A 248 -1.99 23.78 -6.58
N ALA A 249 -0.68 23.52 -6.46
CA ALA A 249 0.31 24.54 -6.16
C ALA A 249 0.37 25.60 -7.27
N GLY A 250 0.31 25.22 -8.55
CA GLY A 250 0.23 26.16 -9.67
C GLY A 250 -0.98 27.08 -9.56
N GLN A 251 -2.17 26.52 -9.36
CA GLN A 251 -3.41 27.30 -9.19
C GLN A 251 -3.32 28.27 -7.97
N MET A 252 -2.70 27.83 -6.88
CA MET A 252 -2.50 28.68 -5.71
C MET A 252 -1.56 29.84 -6.01
N ILE A 253 -0.48 29.64 -6.75
CA ILE A 253 0.44 30.68 -7.19
C ILE A 253 -0.30 31.73 -8.01
N ASP A 254 -1.14 31.31 -8.97
CA ASP A 254 -1.89 32.23 -9.82
C ASP A 254 -2.87 33.09 -9.00
N ARG A 255 -3.58 32.50 -8.04
CA ARG A 255 -4.44 33.22 -7.09
C ARG A 255 -3.66 34.22 -6.23
N LEU A 256 -2.51 33.82 -5.71
CA LEU A 256 -1.66 34.69 -4.91
C LEU A 256 -1.09 35.86 -5.72
N LYS A 257 -0.75 35.64 -7.00
CA LYS A 257 -0.29 36.71 -7.90
C LYS A 257 -1.39 37.74 -8.15
N LEU A 258 -2.63 37.29 -8.33
CA LEU A 258 -3.79 38.22 -8.43
C LEU A 258 -3.97 39.03 -7.16
N GLN A 259 -3.90 38.41 -5.98
CA GLN A 259 -3.99 39.08 -4.71
C GLN A 259 -2.85 40.09 -4.53
N TYR A 260 -1.63 39.75 -4.86
CA TYR A 260 -0.46 40.60 -4.83
C TYR A 260 -0.66 41.86 -5.71
N ASN A 261 -1.11 41.69 -6.94
CA ASN A 261 -1.34 42.77 -7.88
C ASN A 261 -2.43 43.74 -7.36
N ARG A 262 -3.53 43.21 -6.80
CA ARG A 262 -4.60 44.03 -6.17
C ARG A 262 -4.07 44.82 -4.97
N ALA A 263 -3.32 44.15 -4.08
CA ALA A 263 -2.72 44.81 -2.92
C ALA A 263 -1.71 45.89 -3.33
N ARG A 264 -0.91 45.64 -4.38
CA ARG A 264 0.02 46.63 -4.94
C ARG A 264 -0.70 47.84 -5.49
N GLN A 265 -1.77 47.64 -6.28
CA GLN A 265 -2.56 48.76 -6.82
C GLN A 265 -3.21 49.58 -5.71
N GLY A 266 -3.76 48.91 -4.68
CA GLY A 266 -4.34 49.60 -3.52
C GLY A 266 -3.30 50.43 -2.77
N ALA A 267 -2.10 49.88 -2.54
CA ALA A 267 -1.01 50.59 -1.87
C ALA A 267 -0.56 51.83 -2.68
N ILE A 268 -0.40 51.67 -4.01
CA ILE A 268 -0.04 52.81 -4.88
C ILE A 268 -1.13 53.88 -4.86
N THR A 269 -2.41 53.51 -4.90
CA THR A 269 -3.52 54.47 -4.84
C THR A 269 -3.56 55.21 -3.51
N GLN A 270 -3.32 54.47 -2.41
CA GLN A 270 -3.26 55.08 -1.07
C GLN A 270 -2.08 56.08 -0.96
N GLU A 271 -0.89 55.71 -1.42
CA GLU A 271 0.32 56.55 -1.42
C GLU A 271 0.09 57.83 -2.26
N LEU A 272 -0.53 57.71 -3.44
CA LEU A 272 -0.93 58.87 -4.26
C LEU A 272 -1.93 59.76 -3.56
N THR A 273 -2.95 59.18 -2.90
CA THR A 273 -3.95 59.95 -2.16
C THR A 273 -3.33 60.70 -0.97
N GLU A 274 -2.40 60.05 -0.25
CA GLU A 274 -1.67 60.71 0.88
C GLU A 274 -0.79 61.84 0.39
N ILE A 275 -0.12 61.70 -0.76
CA ILE A 275 0.70 62.79 -1.35
C ILE A 275 -0.18 63.94 -1.76
N VAL A 276 -1.31 63.74 -2.42
CA VAL A 276 -2.24 64.79 -2.86
C VAL A 276 -2.81 65.52 -1.63
N ALA A 277 -3.31 64.79 -0.61
CA ALA A 277 -3.84 65.39 0.61
C ALA A 277 -2.77 66.14 1.41
N GLY A 278 -1.50 65.70 1.38
CA GLY A 278 -0.37 66.41 1.97
C GLY A 278 -0.02 67.72 1.22
N ALA A 279 -0.14 67.77 -0.09
CA ALA A 279 0.08 68.96 -0.91
C ALA A 279 -1.01 70.02 -0.68
N GLU A 280 -2.30 69.61 -0.64
CA GLU A 280 -3.41 70.50 -0.35
C GLU A 280 -3.33 71.15 1.05
N ASN A 281 -2.77 70.48 2.07
CA ASN A 281 -2.55 71.00 3.40
C ASN A 281 -1.34 71.99 3.52
N GLN A 282 -0.48 72.06 2.48
CA GLN A 282 0.63 73.05 2.47
C GLN A 282 0.31 74.33 1.73
N GLU A 283 -0.77 74.35 0.93
CA GLU A 283 -1.20 75.56 0.22
C GLU A 283 -2.28 76.38 0.94
N GLY A 284 -2.76 75.95 2.11
CA GLY A 284 -3.70 76.64 2.96
C GLY A 284 -3.00 77.21 4.23
#